data_8f8f797270e314662f74138c1e3d450d
#
_entry.id   8f8f797270e314662f74138c1e3d450d
#
_cell.length_a   1.000
_cell.length_b   1.000
_cell.length_c   1.000
_cell.angle_alpha   90.00
_cell.angle_beta   90.00
_cell.angle_gamma   90.00
#
_symmetry.space_group_name_H-M   'P 1'
#
loop_
_entity.id
_entity.type
_entity.pdbx_description
1 polymer ?
#
loop_
_entity_poly.entity_id
_entity_poly.type
_entity_poly.pdbx_seq_one_letter_code
_entity_poly.pdbx_strand_id
1 'polypeptide(L)'
;MYKVLSLIILFSLITKNAVSESKFYIIAKVNNEIITNYDVETESNYLKLLNPNLNQLDENKIIEIAKNSLINEVIKKKQLKKIFNFEQNQPVINKIFNDFYTNLGFLNEKDFKQVLKSKKSYTVLEIKEKIKIDFLWNKLIYNLHNKQIKIDKKKTFKQNQK
;
A
#
# COMPACT_ATOMS: atom_id res chain seq x y z
N MET A 1 0.80 -60.86 11.92
CA MET A 1 1.73 -59.69 11.89
C MET A 1 1.43 -58.74 10.73
N TYR A 2 1.34 -59.19 9.49
CA TYR A 2 1.14 -58.29 8.32
C TYR A 2 -0.17 -57.47 8.33
N LYS A 3 -1.25 -58.01 8.90
CA LYS A 3 -2.56 -57.27 9.00
C LYS A 3 -2.51 -56.08 9.96
N VAL A 4 -1.69 -56.15 11.02
CA VAL A 4 -1.48 -55.05 11.97
C VAL A 4 -0.59 -53.97 11.34
N LEU A 5 0.45 -54.38 10.60
CA LEU A 5 1.32 -53.45 9.89
C LEU A 5 0.55 -52.67 8.80
N SER A 6 -0.34 -53.35 8.06
CA SER A 6 -1.19 -52.71 7.05
C SER A 6 -2.17 -51.68 7.66
N LEU A 7 -2.66 -51.94 8.86
CA LEU A 7 -3.57 -51.02 9.56
C LEU A 7 -2.84 -49.74 10.03
N ILE A 8 -1.59 -49.87 10.47
CA ILE A 8 -0.75 -48.74 10.90
C ILE A 8 -0.41 -47.85 9.71
N ILE A 9 -0.10 -48.45 8.54
CA ILE A 9 0.20 -47.67 7.31
C ILE A 9 -1.07 -46.95 6.82
N LEU A 10 -2.24 -47.57 6.92
CA LEU A 10 -3.49 -46.91 6.52
C LEU A 10 -3.86 -45.74 7.45
N PHE A 11 -3.52 -45.80 8.74
CA PHE A 11 -3.78 -44.74 9.71
C PHE A 11 -2.83 -43.54 9.52
N SER A 12 -1.59 -43.73 9.02
CA SER A 12 -0.64 -42.65 8.76
C SER A 12 -0.99 -41.77 7.55
N LEU A 13 -1.90 -42.25 6.67
CA LEU A 13 -2.35 -41.50 5.48
C LEU A 13 -3.49 -40.51 5.77
N ILE A 14 -4.05 -40.50 6.99
CA ILE A 14 -5.16 -39.61 7.38
C ILE A 14 -4.65 -38.34 8.11
N THR A 15 -3.39 -37.98 7.98
CA THR A 15 -2.96 -36.67 8.45
C THR A 15 -3.53 -35.60 7.53
N LYS A 16 -4.74 -35.14 7.86
CA LYS A 16 -5.30 -33.93 7.25
C LYS A 16 -4.33 -32.80 7.53
N ASN A 17 -3.80 -32.18 6.46
CA ASN A 17 -3.17 -30.91 6.57
C ASN A 17 -4.17 -29.97 7.24
N ALA A 18 -3.93 -29.60 8.50
CA ALA A 18 -4.67 -28.54 9.16
C ALA A 18 -4.30 -27.25 8.41
N VAL A 19 -5.14 -26.87 7.44
CA VAL A 19 -5.08 -25.55 6.85
C VAL A 19 -5.40 -24.61 8.01
N SER A 20 -4.40 -23.89 8.47
CA SER A 20 -4.58 -22.82 9.43
C SER A 20 -5.45 -21.76 8.73
N GLU A 21 -6.74 -21.74 9.04
CA GLU A 21 -7.60 -20.63 8.66
C GLU A 21 -7.03 -19.39 9.34
N SER A 22 -6.47 -18.48 8.55
CA SER A 22 -6.07 -17.16 9.04
C SER A 22 -7.35 -16.43 9.47
N LYS A 23 -7.56 -16.34 10.79
CA LYS A 23 -8.73 -15.65 11.34
C LYS A 23 -8.69 -14.19 10.90
N PHE A 24 -9.74 -13.74 10.22
CA PHE A 24 -9.97 -12.32 9.99
C PHE A 24 -10.35 -11.64 11.30
N TYR A 25 -9.66 -10.57 11.64
CA TYR A 25 -10.02 -9.73 12.78
C TYR A 25 -9.78 -8.26 12.46
N ILE A 26 -10.52 -7.41 13.16
CA ILE A 26 -10.45 -5.95 12.97
C ILE A 26 -9.26 -5.43 13.76
N ILE A 27 -8.37 -4.70 13.06
CA ILE A 27 -7.22 -3.99 13.65
C ILE A 27 -7.59 -2.57 14.04
N ALA A 28 -8.37 -1.89 13.18
CA ALA A 28 -8.80 -0.52 13.43
C ALA A 28 -10.14 -0.24 12.74
N LYS A 29 -10.86 0.76 13.27
CA LYS A 29 -12.03 1.34 12.62
C LYS A 29 -11.80 2.85 12.50
N VAL A 30 -11.87 3.35 11.28
CA VAL A 30 -11.71 4.78 10.97
C VAL A 30 -13.00 5.27 10.33
N ASN A 31 -13.82 6.00 11.09
CA ASN A 31 -15.18 6.32 10.71
C ASN A 31 -16.01 5.06 10.41
N ASN A 32 -16.42 4.85 9.16
CA ASN A 32 -17.19 3.69 8.70
C ASN A 32 -16.32 2.64 7.97
N GLU A 33 -15.05 2.92 7.78
CA GLU A 33 -14.10 2.00 7.15
C GLU A 33 -13.47 1.10 8.22
N ILE A 34 -13.34 -0.18 7.91
CA ILE A 34 -12.74 -1.20 8.78
C ILE A 34 -11.39 -1.57 8.18
N ILE A 35 -10.36 -1.62 9.00
CA ILE A 35 -9.02 -2.10 8.65
C ILE A 35 -8.83 -3.45 9.35
N THR A 36 -8.59 -4.50 8.57
CA THR A 36 -8.40 -5.86 9.03
C THR A 36 -6.92 -6.23 9.12
N ASN A 37 -6.63 -7.36 9.76
CA ASN A 37 -5.28 -7.94 9.74
C ASN A 37 -4.79 -8.26 8.31
N TYR A 38 -5.69 -8.63 7.41
CA TYR A 38 -5.35 -8.88 6.00
C TYR A 38 -4.92 -7.59 5.28
N ASP A 39 -5.62 -6.49 5.52
CA ASP A 39 -5.26 -5.19 4.95
C ASP A 39 -3.87 -4.75 5.43
N VAL A 40 -3.58 -4.95 6.73
CA VAL A 40 -2.27 -4.62 7.32
C VAL A 40 -1.16 -5.52 6.75
N GLU A 41 -1.41 -6.81 6.54
CA GLU A 41 -0.46 -7.73 5.91
C GLU A 41 -0.17 -7.30 4.46
N THR A 42 -1.22 -7.01 3.69
CA THR A 42 -1.11 -6.55 2.30
C THR A 42 -0.33 -5.24 2.20
N GLU A 43 -0.61 -4.26 3.07
CA GLU A 43 0.12 -2.99 3.13
C GLU A 43 1.57 -3.20 3.55
N SER A 44 1.83 -4.08 4.54
CA SER A 44 3.20 -4.43 4.97
C SER A 44 4.02 -4.99 3.81
N ASN A 45 3.44 -5.90 3.03
CA ASN A 45 4.09 -6.50 1.86
C ASN A 45 4.37 -5.45 0.78
N TYR A 46 3.42 -4.52 0.56
CA TYR A 46 3.59 -3.42 -0.36
C TYR A 46 4.71 -2.46 0.08
N LEU A 47 4.73 -2.06 1.34
CA LEU A 47 5.76 -1.17 1.87
C LEU A 47 7.15 -1.80 1.79
N LYS A 48 7.29 -3.11 2.08
CA LYS A 48 8.55 -3.86 1.92
C LYS A 48 9.00 -3.94 0.47
N LEU A 49 8.05 -4.00 -0.49
CA LEU A 49 8.38 -3.96 -1.92
C LEU A 49 8.93 -2.58 -2.32
N LEU A 50 8.35 -1.49 -1.80
CA LEU A 50 8.81 -0.13 -2.09
C LEU A 50 10.14 0.21 -1.42
N ASN A 51 10.35 -0.31 -0.23
CA ASN A 51 11.58 -0.07 0.54
C ASN A 51 12.08 -1.37 1.17
N PRO A 52 13.02 -2.08 0.51
CA PRO A 52 13.57 -3.34 1.01
C PRO A 52 14.24 -3.23 2.39
N ASN A 53 14.67 -2.04 2.82
CA ASN A 53 15.27 -1.84 4.14
C ASN A 53 14.27 -2.12 5.28
N LEU A 54 12.97 -2.04 5.01
CA LEU A 54 11.95 -2.39 5.99
C LEU A 54 12.00 -3.87 6.41
N ASN A 55 12.58 -4.75 5.59
CA ASN A 55 12.77 -6.16 5.97
C ASN A 55 13.74 -6.36 7.16
N GLN A 56 14.49 -5.33 7.53
CA GLN A 56 15.42 -5.34 8.68
C GLN A 56 14.75 -4.91 9.99
N LEU A 57 13.52 -4.36 9.90
CA LEU A 57 12.78 -3.93 11.07
C LEU A 57 12.07 -5.12 11.75
N ASP A 58 11.83 -4.95 13.05
CA ASP A 58 10.94 -5.84 13.79
C ASP A 58 9.53 -5.86 13.18
N GLU A 59 8.92 -7.04 13.17
CA GLU A 59 7.62 -7.24 12.52
C GLU A 59 6.51 -6.36 13.13
N ASN A 60 6.51 -6.15 14.45
CA ASN A 60 5.55 -5.29 15.12
C ASN A 60 5.67 -3.84 14.66
N LYS A 61 6.89 -3.36 14.39
CA LYS A 61 7.10 -2.01 13.83
C LYS A 61 6.56 -1.89 12.41
N ILE A 62 6.73 -2.93 11.59
CA ILE A 62 6.19 -2.94 10.23
C ILE A 62 4.67 -2.93 10.26
N ILE A 63 4.05 -3.73 11.13
CA ILE A 63 2.61 -3.76 11.36
C ILE A 63 2.10 -2.38 11.78
N GLU A 64 2.79 -1.70 12.68
CA GLU A 64 2.43 -0.34 13.11
C GLU A 64 2.53 0.67 11.96
N ILE A 65 3.60 0.63 11.18
CA ILE A 65 3.78 1.49 10.00
C ILE A 65 2.66 1.25 8.99
N ALA A 66 2.36 0.00 8.67
CA ALA A 66 1.31 -0.37 7.73
C ALA A 66 -0.08 0.05 8.22
N LYS A 67 -0.39 -0.17 9.48
CA LYS A 67 -1.65 0.30 10.10
C LYS A 67 -1.79 1.81 9.98
N ASN A 68 -0.75 2.56 10.32
CA ASN A 68 -0.78 4.03 10.25
C ASN A 68 -0.87 4.53 8.80
N SER A 69 -0.22 3.87 7.85
CA SER A 69 -0.36 4.14 6.41
C SER A 69 -1.82 4.01 5.96
N LEU A 70 -2.47 2.89 6.28
CA LEU A 70 -3.87 2.64 5.95
C LEU A 70 -4.83 3.66 6.58
N ILE A 71 -4.64 3.97 7.87
CA ILE A 71 -5.45 5.00 8.55
C ILE A 71 -5.33 6.34 7.84
N ASN A 72 -4.12 6.76 7.50
CA ASN A 72 -3.87 8.01 6.78
C ASN A 72 -4.51 8.01 5.39
N GLU A 73 -4.44 6.88 4.67
CA GLU A 73 -5.07 6.73 3.35
C GLU A 73 -6.61 6.89 3.44
N VAL A 74 -7.24 6.24 4.41
CA VAL A 74 -8.69 6.37 4.64
C VAL A 74 -9.08 7.82 4.93
N ILE A 75 -8.30 8.52 5.77
CA ILE A 75 -8.54 9.92 6.10
C ILE A 75 -8.38 10.81 4.87
N LYS A 76 -7.28 10.66 4.11
CA LYS A 76 -7.04 11.40 2.86
C LYS A 76 -8.19 11.18 1.88
N LYS A 77 -8.53 9.92 1.60
CA LYS A 77 -9.59 9.54 0.65
C LYS A 77 -10.92 10.17 1.02
N LYS A 78 -11.29 10.15 2.30
CA LYS A 78 -12.52 10.77 2.79
C LYS A 78 -12.56 12.29 2.57
N GLN A 79 -11.45 12.99 2.82
CA GLN A 79 -11.38 14.43 2.58
C GLN A 79 -11.41 14.75 1.08
N LEU A 80 -10.68 14.00 0.28
CA LEU A 80 -10.61 14.20 -1.16
C LEU A 80 -11.93 13.98 -1.87
N LYS A 81 -12.73 12.99 -1.45
CA LYS A 81 -14.07 12.73 -2.02
C LYS A 81 -15.05 13.90 -1.86
N LYS A 82 -14.81 14.82 -0.92
CA LYS A 82 -15.64 16.03 -0.74
C LYS A 82 -15.29 17.12 -1.75
N ILE A 83 -14.13 17.08 -2.39
CA ILE A 83 -13.54 18.18 -3.16
C ILE A 83 -13.31 17.78 -4.61
N PHE A 84 -12.95 16.52 -4.86
CA PHE A 84 -12.54 16.02 -6.17
C PHE A 84 -13.47 14.93 -6.68
N ASN A 85 -13.70 14.94 -8.00
CA ASN A 85 -14.28 13.79 -8.70
C ASN A 85 -13.18 12.77 -9.00
N PHE A 86 -13.30 11.57 -8.42
CA PHE A 86 -12.33 10.50 -8.53
C PHE A 86 -12.30 9.82 -9.92
N GLU A 87 -13.32 10.02 -10.74
CA GLU A 87 -13.36 9.48 -12.11
C GLU A 87 -12.49 10.26 -13.09
N GLN A 88 -12.07 11.46 -12.72
CA GLN A 88 -11.22 12.30 -13.55
C GLN A 88 -9.72 11.94 -13.41
N ASN A 89 -8.91 12.43 -14.36
CA ASN A 89 -7.44 12.36 -14.38
C ASN A 89 -6.84 10.97 -14.69
N GLN A 90 -7.59 10.03 -15.24
CA GLN A 90 -7.09 8.69 -15.58
C GLN A 90 -5.80 8.68 -16.44
N PRO A 91 -5.65 9.52 -17.50
CA PRO A 91 -4.40 9.56 -18.27
C PRO A 91 -3.19 9.95 -17.45
N VAL A 92 -3.36 10.92 -16.52
CA VAL A 92 -2.27 11.36 -15.62
C VAL A 92 -1.89 10.26 -14.64
N ILE A 93 -2.88 9.56 -14.08
CA ILE A 93 -2.64 8.44 -13.16
C ILE A 93 -1.93 7.28 -13.86
N ASN A 94 -2.30 6.96 -15.10
CA ASN A 94 -1.61 5.94 -15.88
C ASN A 94 -0.15 6.31 -16.15
N LYS A 95 0.13 7.58 -16.47
CA LYS A 95 1.52 8.04 -16.64
C LYS A 95 2.31 7.91 -15.34
N ILE A 96 1.77 8.41 -14.21
CA ILE A 96 2.45 8.30 -12.90
C ILE A 96 2.67 6.83 -12.54
N PHE A 97 1.72 5.94 -12.82
CA PHE A 97 1.85 4.53 -12.57
C PHE A 97 2.97 3.89 -13.42
N ASN A 98 3.10 4.28 -14.70
CA ASN A 98 4.20 3.81 -15.54
C ASN A 98 5.56 4.26 -14.98
N ASP A 99 5.70 5.54 -14.63
CA ASP A 99 6.91 6.05 -14.02
C ASP A 99 7.21 5.35 -12.69
N PHE A 100 6.17 5.03 -11.91
CA PHE A 100 6.27 4.37 -10.62
C PHE A 100 6.90 2.98 -10.71
N TYR A 101 6.36 2.06 -11.53
CA TYR A 101 6.94 0.71 -11.61
C TYR A 101 8.29 0.70 -12.34
N THR A 102 8.51 1.62 -13.27
CA THR A 102 9.81 1.80 -13.93
C THR A 102 10.89 2.23 -12.94
N ASN A 103 10.57 3.17 -12.03
CA ASN A 103 11.49 3.61 -10.98
C ASN A 103 11.81 2.49 -9.97
N LEU A 104 10.92 1.50 -9.82
CA LEU A 104 11.18 0.29 -9.05
C LEU A 104 12.02 -0.76 -9.82
N GLY A 105 12.42 -0.47 -11.06
CA GLY A 105 13.27 -1.34 -11.88
C GLY A 105 12.50 -2.33 -12.75
N PHE A 106 11.18 -2.23 -12.87
CA PHE A 106 10.39 -3.11 -13.73
C PHE A 106 10.31 -2.57 -15.17
N LEU A 107 10.55 -3.43 -16.15
CA LEU A 107 10.54 -3.05 -17.55
C LEU A 107 9.12 -2.88 -18.13
N ASN A 108 8.13 -3.58 -17.55
CA ASN A 108 6.75 -3.55 -18.00
C ASN A 108 5.76 -3.86 -16.85
N GLU A 109 4.50 -3.50 -17.07
CA GLU A 109 3.41 -3.72 -16.11
C GLU A 109 3.18 -5.21 -15.78
N LYS A 110 3.42 -6.11 -16.74
CA LYS A 110 3.20 -7.56 -16.58
C LYS A 110 4.13 -8.13 -15.51
N ASP A 111 5.41 -7.79 -15.57
CA ASP A 111 6.41 -8.28 -14.62
C ASP A 111 6.13 -7.70 -13.23
N PHE A 112 5.80 -6.41 -13.15
CA PHE A 112 5.38 -5.79 -11.91
C PHE A 112 4.17 -6.48 -11.29
N LYS A 113 3.13 -6.76 -12.08
CA LYS A 113 1.92 -7.48 -11.65
C LYS A 113 2.24 -8.88 -11.10
N GLN A 114 3.17 -9.61 -11.71
CA GLN A 114 3.60 -10.93 -11.22
C GLN A 114 4.26 -10.83 -9.85
N VAL A 115 5.12 -9.83 -9.64
CA VAL A 115 5.79 -9.61 -8.35
C VAL A 115 4.76 -9.23 -7.29
N LEU A 116 3.82 -8.33 -7.57
CA LEU A 116 2.74 -7.99 -6.65
C LEU A 116 1.97 -9.23 -6.18
N LYS A 117 1.59 -10.10 -7.12
CA LYS A 117 0.90 -11.35 -6.81
C LYS A 117 1.75 -12.29 -5.95
N SER A 118 3.03 -12.48 -6.31
CA SER A 118 3.94 -13.37 -5.57
C SER A 118 4.20 -12.89 -4.14
N LYS A 119 4.19 -11.58 -3.91
CA LYS A 119 4.35 -10.94 -2.62
C LYS A 119 3.07 -10.80 -1.82
N LYS A 120 1.92 -11.29 -2.32
CA LYS A 120 0.59 -11.10 -1.71
C LYS A 120 0.31 -9.63 -1.39
N SER A 121 0.66 -8.76 -2.31
CA SER A 121 0.46 -7.32 -2.22
C SER A 121 -0.78 -6.89 -3.01
N TYR A 122 -0.94 -5.60 -3.22
CA TYR A 122 -2.05 -5.00 -3.96
C TYR A 122 -2.10 -5.42 -5.42
N THR A 123 -3.28 -5.35 -6.01
CA THR A 123 -3.45 -5.40 -7.47
C THR A 123 -2.99 -4.09 -8.11
N VAL A 124 -2.75 -4.12 -9.42
CA VAL A 124 -2.43 -2.90 -10.20
C VAL A 124 -3.51 -1.83 -10.05
N LEU A 125 -4.80 -2.24 -9.99
CA LEU A 125 -5.91 -1.31 -9.84
C LEU A 125 -5.87 -0.59 -8.49
N GLU A 126 -5.61 -1.33 -7.41
CA GLU A 126 -5.47 -0.76 -6.07
C GLU A 126 -4.26 0.18 -5.96
N ILE A 127 -3.14 -0.16 -6.60
CA ILE A 127 -1.98 0.74 -6.64
C ILE A 127 -2.29 2.02 -7.41
N LYS A 128 -2.98 1.94 -8.54
CA LYS A 128 -3.44 3.14 -9.26
C LYS A 128 -4.39 3.99 -8.40
N GLU A 129 -5.21 3.37 -7.58
CA GLU A 129 -6.06 4.12 -6.64
C GLU A 129 -5.24 4.80 -5.53
N LYS A 130 -4.23 4.14 -4.96
CA LYS A 130 -3.28 4.75 -4.00
C LYS A 130 -2.55 5.93 -4.63
N ILE A 131 -2.03 5.78 -5.84
CA ILE A 131 -1.38 6.86 -6.61
C ILE A 131 -2.35 8.03 -6.82
N LYS A 132 -3.61 7.76 -7.15
CA LYS A 132 -4.64 8.79 -7.33
C LYS A 132 -4.88 9.57 -6.03
N ILE A 133 -5.00 8.86 -4.91
CA ILE A 133 -5.17 9.49 -3.59
C ILE A 133 -3.99 10.42 -3.30
N ASP A 134 -2.76 9.97 -3.48
CA ASP A 134 -1.59 10.79 -3.21
C ASP A 134 -1.45 11.95 -4.20
N PHE A 135 -1.73 11.75 -5.48
CA PHE A 135 -1.75 12.81 -6.49
C PHE A 135 -2.76 13.91 -6.14
N LEU A 136 -3.99 13.52 -5.82
CA LEU A 136 -5.05 14.49 -5.46
C LEU A 136 -4.76 15.16 -4.12
N TRP A 137 -4.18 14.45 -3.16
CA TRP A 137 -3.75 15.01 -1.89
C TRP A 137 -2.68 16.08 -2.07
N ASN A 138 -1.66 15.79 -2.86
CA ASN A 138 -0.61 16.76 -3.18
C ASN A 138 -1.18 18.00 -3.91
N LYS A 139 -2.13 17.78 -4.83
CA LYS A 139 -2.84 18.87 -5.51
C LYS A 139 -3.65 19.73 -4.53
N LEU A 140 -4.33 19.12 -3.57
CA LEU A 140 -5.06 19.82 -2.51
C LEU A 140 -4.12 20.68 -1.66
N ILE A 141 -3.05 20.07 -1.14
CA ILE A 141 -2.05 20.77 -0.32
C ILE A 141 -1.42 21.93 -1.08
N TYR A 142 -1.03 21.70 -2.33
CA TYR A 142 -0.49 22.77 -3.19
C TYR A 142 -1.49 23.92 -3.34
N ASN A 143 -2.74 23.65 -3.62
CA ASN A 143 -3.79 24.68 -3.79
C ASN A 143 -4.03 25.48 -2.50
N LEU A 144 -4.00 24.82 -1.34
CA LEU A 144 -4.17 25.49 -0.05
C LEU A 144 -3.01 26.40 0.30
N HIS A 145 -1.78 25.98 0.02
CA HIS A 145 -0.56 26.69 0.43
C HIS A 145 0.01 27.62 -0.63
N ASN A 146 -0.36 27.43 -1.92
CA ASN A 146 0.18 28.27 -3.01
C ASN A 146 -0.14 29.77 -2.85
N LYS A 147 -1.27 30.09 -2.20
CA LYS A 147 -1.61 31.48 -1.87
C LYS A 147 -0.76 32.07 -0.73
N GLN A 148 -0.19 31.20 0.12
CA GLN A 148 0.64 31.60 1.26
C GLN A 148 2.12 31.69 0.89
N ILE A 149 2.57 30.95 -0.13
CA ILE A 149 3.93 31.01 -0.69
C ILE A 149 4.00 32.14 -1.75
N LYS A 150 3.59 33.32 -1.40
CA LYS A 150 4.13 34.51 -2.04
C LYS A 150 5.53 34.70 -1.46
N ILE A 151 6.50 33.97 -1.99
CA ILE A 151 7.92 34.27 -1.79
C ILE A 151 8.05 35.72 -2.19
N ASP A 152 8.35 36.57 -1.23
CA ASP A 152 8.64 37.97 -1.48
C ASP A 152 9.98 38.08 -2.24
N LYS A 153 9.88 37.89 -3.58
CA LYS A 153 11.03 37.91 -4.49
C LYS A 153 11.85 39.20 -4.34
N LYS A 154 11.28 40.28 -3.77
CA LYS A 154 11.98 41.53 -3.46
C LYS A 154 12.93 41.38 -2.26
N LYS A 155 12.66 40.52 -1.30
CA LYS A 155 13.58 40.32 -0.16
C LYS A 155 14.77 39.43 -0.50
N THR A 156 14.58 38.41 -1.33
CA THR A 156 15.66 37.50 -1.71
C THR A 156 16.70 38.17 -2.61
N PHE A 157 16.29 39.14 -3.47
CA PHE A 157 17.21 39.86 -4.33
C PHE A 157 18.10 40.89 -3.58
N LYS A 158 17.65 41.42 -2.44
CA LYS A 158 18.42 42.36 -1.62
C LYS A 158 19.48 41.72 -0.72
N GLN A 159 19.37 40.39 -0.45
CA GLN A 159 20.37 39.67 0.35
C GLN A 159 21.58 39.18 -0.45
N ASN A 160 21.49 39.11 -1.77
CA ASN A 160 22.61 38.70 -2.65
C ASN A 160 23.41 39.88 -3.23
N GLN A 161 23.17 41.09 -2.78
CA GLN A 161 23.91 42.30 -3.19
C GLN A 161 24.62 43.01 -2.00
N LYS A 162 24.97 42.27 -0.95
CA LYS A 162 25.88 42.80 0.09
C LYS A 162 27.14 41.95 0.20
#